data_4f6e44fd8b324f4575193badcdaaa0a8
#
_entry.id   4f6e44fd8b324f4575193badcdaaa0a8
#
_cell.length_a   1.000
_cell.length_b   1.000
_cell.length_c   1.000
_cell.angle_alpha   90.00
_cell.angle_beta   90.00
_cell.angle_gamma   90.00
#
_symmetry.space_group_name_H-M   'P 1'
#
loop_
_entity.id
_entity.type
_entity.pdbx_description
1 polymer ?
#
loop_
_entity_poly.entity_id
_entity_poly.type
_entity_poly.pdbx_seq_one_letter_code
_entity_poly.pdbx_strand_id
1 'polypeptide(L)'
;MKCLRDAFDVPGSVHDADLKLHNGDLDVTIRVYCESAGGEEQELVRGWSDRSRGHFSRVETAAVDVKTNLLYQLEGTESIVSVDYTFEGEESEFLTEEEESAKRNMEQTLFGVLSTLRAVMAFRGEKRGFYCLDTSGMEKLILDGNGNSEMERFLPYKSVGYVPGNDIEAEQLNRREGNRREFEAHGVYVPVFYPLLETEAEADCRTPYEIAARAVALLLVAAFSEAMLAAKMDQKEALEFIGKRIREFGAEDFFSPKEWKYLHDEEPKESEKISYSWQYENLHVMEWALGLIEGPLDFPDHFCDVAEAARILTSFHSMREILDAAKPRSPKELLDACDMIFCLDWACTDTRMRDLPTPAGVD
;
A
#
# COMPACT_ATOMS: atom_id res chain seq x y z
N MET A 1 26.02 -6.50 -8.41
CA MET A 1 27.37 -6.87 -8.86
C MET A 1 28.33 -7.23 -7.73
N LYS A 2 28.54 -6.39 -6.68
CA LYS A 2 29.49 -6.70 -5.60
C LYS A 2 29.26 -8.09 -4.97
N CYS A 3 28.05 -8.40 -4.52
CA CYS A 3 27.73 -9.69 -3.89
C CYS A 3 28.01 -10.88 -4.82
N LEU A 4 27.79 -10.72 -6.12
CA LEU A 4 28.09 -11.75 -7.10
C LEU A 4 29.59 -11.98 -7.24
N ARG A 5 30.39 -10.89 -7.33
CA ARG A 5 31.85 -11.00 -7.41
C ARG A 5 32.45 -11.64 -6.17
N ASP A 6 31.97 -11.23 -5.00
CA ASP A 6 32.43 -11.78 -3.73
C ASP A 6 32.09 -13.29 -3.62
N ALA A 7 30.91 -13.72 -4.08
CA ALA A 7 30.48 -15.10 -4.04
C ALA A 7 31.25 -16.04 -4.98
N PHE A 8 31.67 -15.50 -6.13
CA PHE A 8 32.45 -16.25 -7.13
C PHE A 8 33.96 -16.01 -7.07
N ASP A 9 34.42 -15.22 -6.08
CA ASP A 9 35.85 -14.88 -5.90
C ASP A 9 36.48 -14.26 -7.18
N VAL A 10 35.72 -13.41 -7.88
CA VAL A 10 36.19 -12.79 -9.12
C VAL A 10 36.58 -11.33 -8.87
N PRO A 11 37.86 -10.98 -9.09
CA PRO A 11 38.30 -9.59 -8.98
C PRO A 11 37.67 -8.71 -10.06
N GLY A 12 37.46 -7.45 -9.75
CA GLY A 12 36.93 -6.46 -10.68
C GLY A 12 36.20 -5.31 -10.03
N SER A 13 35.73 -4.37 -10.85
CA SER A 13 34.99 -3.19 -10.36
C SER A 13 33.53 -3.52 -10.11
N VAL A 14 32.94 -2.90 -9.10
CA VAL A 14 31.48 -2.95 -8.87
C VAL A 14 30.70 -2.22 -9.97
N HIS A 15 31.39 -1.43 -10.80
CA HIS A 15 30.81 -0.70 -11.93
C HIS A 15 30.85 -1.47 -13.25
N ASP A 16 31.46 -2.68 -13.26
CA ASP A 16 31.44 -3.53 -14.46
C ASP A 16 30.00 -4.08 -14.66
N ALA A 17 29.47 -3.97 -15.87
CA ALA A 17 28.11 -4.41 -16.19
C ALA A 17 28.01 -5.94 -16.18
N ASP A 18 29.10 -6.63 -16.57
CA ASP A 18 29.13 -8.08 -16.76
C ASP A 18 30.10 -8.76 -15.79
N LEU A 19 29.71 -9.94 -15.31
CA LEU A 19 30.58 -10.89 -14.64
C LEU A 19 30.69 -12.12 -15.54
N LYS A 20 31.89 -12.45 -15.98
CA LYS A 20 32.17 -13.63 -16.78
C LYS A 20 32.89 -14.67 -15.95
N LEU A 21 32.35 -15.86 -15.93
CA LEU A 21 32.89 -17.02 -15.24
C LEU A 21 33.22 -18.08 -16.29
N HIS A 22 34.35 -18.72 -16.13
CA HIS A 22 34.80 -19.82 -16.99
C HIS A 22 35.13 -21.03 -16.13
N ASN A 23 34.56 -22.17 -16.44
CA ASN A 23 34.79 -23.43 -15.72
C ASN A 23 34.78 -24.61 -16.72
N GLY A 24 35.97 -25.01 -17.17
CA GLY A 24 36.10 -25.99 -18.26
C GLY A 24 35.51 -25.46 -19.55
N ASP A 25 34.59 -26.22 -20.14
CA ASP A 25 33.91 -25.84 -21.39
C ASP A 25 32.65 -25.01 -21.19
N LEU A 26 32.36 -24.62 -19.91
CA LEU A 26 31.21 -23.81 -19.54
C LEU A 26 31.60 -22.36 -19.30
N ASP A 27 31.10 -21.48 -20.14
CA ASP A 27 31.14 -20.03 -19.94
C ASP A 27 29.82 -19.52 -19.44
N VAL A 28 29.85 -18.71 -18.37
CA VAL A 28 28.67 -18.06 -17.83
C VAL A 28 28.87 -16.56 -17.83
N THR A 29 27.93 -15.86 -18.42
CA THR A 29 27.87 -14.40 -18.36
C THR A 29 26.69 -13.98 -17.49
N ILE A 30 26.98 -13.25 -16.41
CA ILE A 30 25.98 -12.67 -15.52
C ILE A 30 25.95 -11.18 -15.75
N ARG A 31 24.79 -10.63 -16.09
CA ARG A 31 24.55 -9.19 -16.27
C ARG A 31 23.55 -8.68 -15.25
N VAL A 32 23.83 -7.50 -14.72
CA VAL A 32 22.92 -6.80 -13.78
C VAL A 32 22.46 -5.51 -14.43
N TYR A 33 21.14 -5.38 -14.55
CA TYR A 33 20.48 -4.17 -15.04
C TYR A 33 19.73 -3.52 -13.91
N CYS A 34 19.88 -2.20 -13.74
CA CYS A 34 19.25 -1.43 -12.67
C CYS A 34 18.38 -0.31 -13.24
N GLU A 35 17.18 -0.15 -12.70
CA GLU A 35 16.27 0.94 -13.07
C GLU A 35 16.91 2.32 -12.77
N SER A 36 17.65 2.42 -11.67
CA SER A 36 18.34 3.65 -11.26
C SER A 36 19.47 4.10 -12.19
N ALA A 37 19.94 3.23 -13.09
CA ALA A 37 20.95 3.59 -14.08
C ALA A 37 20.41 4.54 -15.16
N GLY A 38 19.08 4.55 -15.37
CA GLY A 38 18.44 5.36 -16.41
C GLY A 38 18.63 4.82 -17.82
N GLY A 39 18.14 5.53 -18.81
CA GLY A 39 18.31 5.20 -20.22
C GLY A 39 17.84 3.79 -20.62
N GLU A 40 18.64 3.09 -21.42
CA GLU A 40 18.29 1.77 -21.94
C GLU A 40 18.09 0.71 -20.84
N GLU A 41 18.86 0.76 -19.76
CA GLU A 41 18.72 -0.19 -18.65
C GLU A 41 17.38 -0.01 -17.93
N GLN A 42 16.97 1.22 -17.68
CA GLN A 42 15.66 1.51 -17.09
C GLN A 42 14.53 0.99 -17.97
N GLU A 43 14.59 1.22 -19.28
CA GLU A 43 13.59 0.74 -20.21
C GLU A 43 13.56 -0.80 -20.27
N LEU A 44 14.71 -1.43 -20.15
CA LEU A 44 14.82 -2.91 -20.13
C LEU A 44 14.16 -3.47 -18.86
N VAL A 45 14.47 -2.91 -17.68
CA VAL A 45 13.91 -3.36 -16.40
C VAL A 45 12.39 -3.18 -16.40
N ARG A 46 11.90 -1.98 -16.73
CA ARG A 46 10.46 -1.69 -16.81
C ARG A 46 9.76 -2.58 -17.84
N GLY A 47 10.32 -2.70 -19.05
CA GLY A 47 9.73 -3.51 -20.09
C GLY A 47 9.68 -5.00 -19.73
N TRP A 48 10.64 -5.52 -18.96
CA TRP A 48 10.60 -6.88 -18.45
C TRP A 48 9.51 -7.03 -17.37
N SER A 49 9.46 -6.12 -16.42
CA SER A 49 8.44 -6.05 -15.35
C SER A 49 7.02 -6.05 -15.94
N ASP A 50 6.75 -5.13 -16.88
CA ASP A 50 5.44 -5.00 -17.52
C ASP A 50 5.02 -6.25 -18.30
N ARG A 51 5.95 -6.86 -19.06
CA ARG A 51 5.67 -8.10 -19.79
C ARG A 51 5.37 -9.26 -18.84
N SER A 52 6.13 -9.38 -17.76
CA SER A 52 5.96 -10.44 -16.76
C SER A 52 4.63 -10.29 -16.02
N ARG A 53 4.30 -9.08 -15.59
CA ARG A 53 3.00 -8.74 -14.99
C ARG A 53 1.85 -9.02 -15.98
N GLY A 54 1.96 -8.54 -17.22
CA GLY A 54 0.97 -8.78 -18.25
C GLY A 54 0.77 -10.27 -18.58
N HIS A 55 1.79 -11.11 -18.39
CA HIS A 55 1.65 -12.56 -18.51
C HIS A 55 0.84 -13.12 -17.33
N PHE A 56 1.33 -12.91 -16.07
CA PHE A 56 0.70 -13.51 -14.90
C PHE A 56 -0.67 -12.93 -14.57
N SER A 57 -0.98 -11.70 -14.96
CA SER A 57 -2.33 -11.14 -14.77
C SER A 57 -3.42 -11.95 -15.47
N ARG A 58 -3.09 -12.60 -16.58
CA ARG A 58 -4.01 -13.42 -17.39
C ARG A 58 -4.06 -14.90 -16.96
N VAL A 59 -3.14 -15.34 -16.09
CA VAL A 59 -3.12 -16.72 -15.60
C VAL A 59 -4.26 -16.96 -14.63
N GLU A 60 -5.13 -17.91 -14.92
CA GLU A 60 -6.16 -18.37 -13.99
C GLU A 60 -5.55 -19.32 -12.97
N THR A 61 -5.82 -19.11 -11.68
CA THR A 61 -5.27 -19.92 -10.59
C THR A 61 -6.20 -19.94 -9.38
N ALA A 62 -6.16 -21.02 -8.62
CA ALA A 62 -6.81 -21.12 -7.31
C ALA A 62 -5.97 -20.40 -6.21
N ALA A 63 -4.66 -20.16 -6.45
CA ALA A 63 -3.75 -19.48 -5.54
C ALA A 63 -3.80 -17.94 -5.77
N VAL A 64 -4.97 -17.33 -5.58
CA VAL A 64 -5.23 -15.92 -5.90
C VAL A 64 -4.29 -14.98 -5.15
N ASP A 65 -4.07 -15.21 -3.85
CA ASP A 65 -3.21 -14.38 -3.01
C ASP A 65 -1.74 -14.48 -3.43
N VAL A 66 -1.28 -15.69 -3.78
CA VAL A 66 0.08 -15.90 -4.30
C VAL A 66 0.27 -15.14 -5.61
N LYS A 67 -0.69 -15.23 -6.53
CA LYS A 67 -0.68 -14.48 -7.79
C LYS A 67 -0.63 -12.98 -7.55
N THR A 68 -1.51 -12.47 -6.70
CA THR A 68 -1.59 -11.04 -6.39
C THR A 68 -0.25 -10.55 -5.85
N ASN A 69 0.31 -11.24 -4.88
CA ASN A 69 1.59 -10.88 -4.29
C ASN A 69 2.77 -10.99 -5.28
N LEU A 70 2.73 -11.96 -6.20
CA LEU A 70 3.70 -12.04 -7.29
C LEU A 70 3.61 -10.82 -8.23
N LEU A 71 2.40 -10.38 -8.59
CA LEU A 71 2.21 -9.21 -9.44
C LEU A 71 2.79 -7.94 -8.79
N TYR A 72 2.64 -7.77 -7.49
CA TYR A 72 3.27 -6.67 -6.74
C TYR A 72 4.79 -6.79 -6.70
N GLN A 73 5.32 -8.00 -6.49
CA GLN A 73 6.78 -8.22 -6.55
C GLN A 73 7.35 -7.83 -7.91
N LEU A 74 6.66 -8.20 -8.99
CA LEU A 74 7.07 -7.87 -10.35
C LEU A 74 6.97 -6.37 -10.65
N GLU A 75 5.96 -5.69 -10.11
CA GLU A 75 5.81 -4.23 -10.22
C GLU A 75 6.94 -3.47 -9.54
N GLY A 76 7.36 -3.94 -8.36
CA GLY A 76 8.46 -3.36 -7.60
C GLY A 76 9.85 -3.80 -8.06
N THR A 77 10.01 -4.34 -9.28
CA THR A 77 11.32 -4.77 -9.81
C THR A 77 12.19 -3.57 -10.13
N GLU A 78 13.28 -3.40 -9.40
CA GLU A 78 14.28 -2.33 -9.59
C GLU A 78 15.54 -2.82 -10.28
N SER A 79 15.78 -4.14 -10.28
CA SER A 79 16.96 -4.75 -10.87
C SER A 79 16.65 -6.12 -11.45
N ILE A 80 17.33 -6.45 -12.54
CA ILE A 80 17.28 -7.75 -13.18
C ILE A 80 18.69 -8.30 -13.26
N VAL A 81 18.84 -9.56 -12.88
CA VAL A 81 20.06 -10.34 -13.09
C VAL A 81 19.78 -11.35 -14.20
N SER A 82 20.41 -11.19 -15.35
CA SER A 82 20.36 -12.22 -16.40
C SER A 82 21.59 -13.13 -16.32
N VAL A 83 21.37 -14.40 -16.58
CA VAL A 83 22.41 -15.42 -16.58
C VAL A 83 22.36 -16.17 -17.91
N ASP A 84 23.42 -16.04 -18.68
CA ASP A 84 23.58 -16.69 -19.97
C ASP A 84 24.66 -17.76 -19.87
N TYR A 85 24.34 -18.97 -20.26
CA TYR A 85 25.26 -20.12 -20.33
C TYR A 85 25.67 -20.39 -21.77
N THR A 86 26.98 -20.52 -22.00
CA THR A 86 27.53 -20.90 -23.28
C THR A 86 28.47 -22.08 -23.07
N PHE A 87 28.34 -23.14 -23.90
CA PHE A 87 29.22 -24.29 -23.87
C PHE A 87 30.16 -24.22 -25.07
N GLU A 88 31.48 -24.34 -24.82
CA GLU A 88 32.47 -24.46 -25.87
C GLU A 88 32.64 -25.97 -26.20
N GLY A 89 32.01 -26.46 -27.25
CA GLY A 89 32.10 -27.82 -27.70
C GLY A 89 31.21 -28.11 -28.93
N GLU A 90 31.40 -29.25 -29.57
CA GLU A 90 30.48 -29.72 -30.62
C GLU A 90 29.08 -29.89 -30.02
N GLU A 91 28.03 -29.55 -30.79
CA GLU A 91 26.61 -29.65 -30.38
C GLU A 91 26.28 -31.10 -29.95
N SER A 92 26.59 -31.42 -28.68
CA SER A 92 26.08 -32.63 -28.04
C SER A 92 24.74 -32.27 -27.38
N GLU A 93 23.69 -33.01 -27.69
CA GLU A 93 22.36 -32.84 -27.07
C GLU A 93 22.36 -33.05 -25.54
N PHE A 94 23.47 -33.52 -24.97
CA PHE A 94 23.59 -33.86 -23.54
C PHE A 94 24.90 -33.35 -22.97
N LEU A 95 24.82 -32.69 -21.80
CA LEU A 95 25.95 -32.30 -21.00
C LEU A 95 26.67 -33.55 -20.46
N THR A 96 27.99 -33.49 -20.33
CA THR A 96 28.76 -34.50 -19.59
C THR A 96 28.46 -34.40 -18.09
N GLU A 97 28.75 -35.45 -17.31
CA GLU A 97 28.59 -35.40 -15.84
C GLU A 97 29.40 -34.28 -15.17
N GLU A 98 30.56 -33.95 -15.73
CA GLU A 98 31.42 -32.86 -15.23
C GLU A 98 30.81 -31.49 -15.51
N GLU A 99 30.27 -31.25 -16.70
CA GLU A 99 29.57 -30.04 -17.11
C GLU A 99 28.29 -29.83 -16.29
N GLU A 100 27.50 -30.88 -16.07
CA GLU A 100 26.32 -30.82 -15.20
C GLU A 100 26.68 -30.52 -13.74
N SER A 101 27.80 -31.07 -13.27
CA SER A 101 28.28 -30.81 -11.90
C SER A 101 28.77 -29.36 -11.76
N ALA A 102 29.52 -28.86 -12.73
CA ALA A 102 29.99 -27.50 -12.78
C ALA A 102 28.79 -26.49 -12.81
N LYS A 103 27.81 -26.75 -13.66
CA LYS A 103 26.59 -25.99 -13.78
C LYS A 103 25.82 -25.95 -12.44
N ARG A 104 25.59 -27.12 -11.83
CA ARG A 104 24.90 -27.23 -10.55
C ARG A 104 25.60 -26.44 -9.42
N ASN A 105 26.92 -26.52 -9.33
CA ASN A 105 27.69 -25.77 -8.33
C ASN A 105 27.56 -24.26 -8.53
N MET A 106 27.58 -23.80 -9.78
CA MET A 106 27.43 -22.40 -10.13
C MET A 106 26.01 -21.89 -9.86
N GLU A 107 25.01 -22.69 -10.21
CA GLU A 107 23.60 -22.40 -9.89
C GLU A 107 23.35 -22.33 -8.38
N GLN A 108 23.95 -23.23 -7.57
CA GLN A 108 23.85 -23.20 -6.11
C GLN A 108 24.47 -21.93 -5.52
N THR A 109 25.64 -21.52 -6.04
CA THR A 109 26.29 -20.27 -5.60
C THR A 109 25.45 -19.05 -5.93
N LEU A 110 24.97 -18.99 -7.19
CA LEU A 110 24.08 -17.92 -7.66
C LEU A 110 22.79 -17.87 -6.83
N PHE A 111 22.19 -19.04 -6.57
CA PHE A 111 21.00 -19.17 -5.77
C PHE A 111 21.20 -18.63 -4.33
N GLY A 112 22.34 -18.94 -3.72
CA GLY A 112 22.72 -18.39 -2.40
C GLY A 112 22.78 -16.87 -2.39
N VAL A 113 23.36 -16.24 -3.44
CA VAL A 113 23.37 -14.79 -3.58
C VAL A 113 21.98 -14.23 -3.77
N LEU A 114 21.18 -14.82 -4.68
CA LEU A 114 19.81 -14.36 -4.97
C LEU A 114 18.89 -14.49 -3.75
N SER A 115 19.05 -15.55 -2.95
CA SER A 115 18.35 -15.74 -1.68
C SER A 115 18.69 -14.62 -0.68
N THR A 116 19.97 -14.27 -0.56
CA THR A 116 20.42 -13.16 0.31
C THR A 116 19.84 -11.81 -0.16
N LEU A 117 19.73 -11.63 -1.47
CA LEU A 117 19.13 -10.43 -2.08
C LEU A 117 17.60 -10.47 -2.13
N ARG A 118 16.98 -11.56 -1.66
CA ARG A 118 15.53 -11.79 -1.73
C ARG A 118 14.99 -11.58 -3.15
N ALA A 119 15.55 -12.29 -4.11
CA ALA A 119 15.15 -12.23 -5.49
C ALA A 119 14.06 -13.27 -5.82
N VAL A 120 13.30 -13.04 -6.87
CA VAL A 120 12.43 -14.03 -7.51
C VAL A 120 13.16 -14.52 -8.77
N MET A 121 13.28 -15.82 -8.92
CA MET A 121 13.84 -16.40 -10.13
C MET A 121 12.73 -16.64 -11.15
N ALA A 122 12.95 -16.21 -12.39
CA ALA A 122 11.99 -16.35 -13.47
C ALA A 122 12.58 -17.20 -14.61
N PHE A 123 11.84 -18.18 -15.06
CA PHE A 123 12.23 -19.15 -16.08
C PHE A 123 11.18 -19.31 -17.16
N ARG A 124 11.62 -19.85 -18.30
CA ARG A 124 10.73 -20.32 -19.35
C ARG A 124 11.03 -21.78 -19.64
N GLY A 125 10.05 -22.64 -19.47
CA GLY A 125 10.16 -24.06 -19.70
C GLY A 125 9.01 -24.61 -20.54
N GLU A 126 9.24 -25.72 -21.25
CA GLU A 126 8.27 -26.32 -22.18
C GLU A 126 6.96 -26.71 -21.49
N LYS A 127 7.03 -27.30 -20.27
CA LYS A 127 5.87 -27.84 -19.57
C LYS A 127 5.13 -26.78 -18.70
N ARG A 128 5.87 -25.81 -18.14
CA ARG A 128 5.35 -24.80 -17.19
C ARG A 128 5.10 -23.44 -17.84
N GLY A 129 5.53 -23.26 -19.09
CA GLY A 129 5.53 -21.95 -19.74
C GLY A 129 6.49 -20.98 -19.05
N PHE A 130 6.07 -19.74 -18.82
CA PHE A 130 6.80 -18.79 -17.99
C PHE A 130 6.41 -19.01 -16.52
N TYR A 131 7.39 -19.17 -15.62
CA TYR A 131 7.15 -19.46 -14.21
C TYR A 131 8.16 -18.79 -13.31
N CYS A 132 7.75 -18.56 -12.05
CA CYS A 132 8.57 -17.95 -11.02
C CYS A 132 8.79 -18.92 -9.84
N LEU A 133 10.03 -18.93 -9.33
CA LEU A 133 10.44 -19.68 -8.15
C LEU A 133 10.84 -18.71 -7.02
N ASP A 134 10.56 -19.12 -5.80
CA ASP A 134 11.02 -18.46 -4.59
C ASP A 134 12.48 -18.85 -4.29
N THR A 135 13.31 -17.89 -3.90
CA THR A 135 14.72 -18.12 -3.53
C THR A 135 14.93 -18.30 -2.03
N SER A 136 13.88 -18.25 -1.20
CA SER A 136 14.00 -18.32 0.27
C SER A 136 14.29 -19.73 0.84
N GLY A 137 14.95 -20.59 0.06
CA GLY A 137 15.60 -21.79 0.60
C GLY A 137 14.99 -23.14 0.20
N MET A 138 13.90 -23.22 -0.55
CA MET A 138 13.32 -24.48 -1.01
C MET A 138 12.90 -24.51 -2.49
N GLU A 139 13.29 -23.52 -3.27
CA GLU A 139 12.99 -23.43 -4.73
C GLU A 139 11.52 -23.75 -5.09
N LYS A 140 10.59 -23.32 -4.19
CA LYS A 140 9.17 -23.59 -4.40
C LYS A 140 8.64 -22.79 -5.59
N LEU A 141 7.77 -23.41 -6.33
CA LEU A 141 7.04 -22.75 -7.41
C LEU A 141 6.11 -21.70 -6.82
N ILE A 142 6.36 -20.41 -7.13
CA ILE A 142 5.44 -19.34 -6.79
C ILE A 142 4.21 -19.45 -7.68
N LEU A 143 4.41 -19.41 -9.00
CA LEU A 143 3.32 -19.55 -9.99
C LEU A 143 3.89 -19.92 -11.34
N ASP A 144 3.20 -20.81 -12.08
CA ASP A 144 3.51 -21.12 -13.46
C ASP A 144 2.44 -20.58 -14.44
N GLY A 145 2.71 -20.68 -15.73
CA GLY A 145 1.81 -20.27 -16.80
C GLY A 145 0.49 -21.06 -16.88
N ASN A 146 0.41 -22.19 -16.17
CA ASN A 146 -0.79 -23.03 -16.08
C ASN A 146 -1.61 -22.75 -14.81
N GLY A 147 -1.16 -21.83 -13.96
CA GLY A 147 -1.84 -21.46 -12.73
C GLY A 147 -1.53 -22.33 -11.50
N ASN A 148 -0.50 -23.20 -11.59
CA ASN A 148 -0.08 -24.02 -10.46
C ASN A 148 0.85 -23.23 -9.55
N SER A 149 0.74 -23.50 -8.24
CA SER A 149 1.61 -22.98 -7.17
C SER A 149 1.91 -24.11 -6.19
N GLU A 150 3.14 -24.12 -5.65
CA GLU A 150 3.57 -24.98 -4.54
C GLU A 150 3.56 -24.24 -3.20
N MET A 151 3.16 -22.96 -3.23
CA MET A 151 3.12 -22.10 -2.04
C MET A 151 1.69 -21.89 -1.56
N GLU A 152 1.47 -22.07 -0.28
CA GLU A 152 0.23 -21.63 0.38
C GLU A 152 0.19 -20.10 0.50
N ARG A 153 1.36 -19.47 0.65
CA ARG A 153 1.53 -18.04 0.82
C ARG A 153 2.86 -17.59 0.22
N PHE A 154 2.83 -16.54 -0.58
CA PHE A 154 4.01 -15.83 -1.07
C PHE A 154 3.99 -14.40 -0.52
N LEU A 155 5.11 -13.94 0.04
CA LEU A 155 5.28 -12.58 0.52
C LEU A 155 6.25 -11.85 -0.41
N PRO A 156 5.86 -10.74 -1.03
CA PRO A 156 6.78 -9.93 -1.81
C PRO A 156 7.97 -9.48 -0.95
N TYR A 157 9.14 -9.48 -1.53
CA TYR A 157 10.37 -9.09 -0.82
C TYR A 157 10.52 -7.58 -0.66
N LYS A 158 9.76 -6.82 -1.43
CA LYS A 158 9.73 -5.37 -1.35
C LYS A 158 8.30 -4.91 -1.15
N SER A 159 8.06 -4.21 -0.06
CA SER A 159 6.84 -3.42 0.07
C SER A 159 7.04 -2.11 -0.69
N VAL A 160 6.10 -1.79 -1.58
CA VAL A 160 5.98 -0.43 -2.12
C VAL A 160 5.44 0.42 -0.98
N GLY A 161 6.32 1.13 -0.29
CA GLY A 161 5.96 1.94 0.86
C GLY A 161 6.92 1.73 2.04
N TYR A 162 6.52 2.14 3.21
CA TYR A 162 7.24 2.03 4.46
C TYR A 162 7.83 0.62 4.61
N VAL A 163 9.16 0.53 4.54
CA VAL A 163 9.89 -0.65 5.00
C VAL A 163 10.06 -0.41 6.49
N PRO A 164 9.35 -1.14 7.36
CA PRO A 164 9.68 -1.10 8.77
C PRO A 164 11.17 -1.40 8.85
N GLY A 165 11.92 -0.61 9.61
CA GLY A 165 13.23 -1.03 10.06
C GLY A 165 13.15 -2.45 10.63
N ASN A 166 14.25 -3.08 10.91
CA ASN A 166 14.27 -4.47 11.39
C ASN A 166 13.48 -4.74 12.70
N ASP A 167 12.78 -3.73 13.21
CA ASP A 167 12.10 -3.70 14.50
C ASP A 167 10.59 -3.52 14.35
N ILE A 168 9.93 -4.42 13.57
CA ILE A 168 8.46 -4.51 13.59
C ILE A 168 8.06 -5.02 14.97
N GLU A 169 7.33 -4.20 15.71
CA GLU A 169 6.82 -4.60 17.01
C GLU A 169 5.57 -5.47 16.90
N ALA A 170 5.41 -6.35 17.88
CA ALA A 170 4.28 -7.28 17.93
C ALA A 170 2.92 -6.56 17.93
N GLU A 171 2.85 -5.34 18.47
CA GLU A 171 1.61 -4.55 18.49
C GLU A 171 1.14 -4.15 17.10
N GLN A 172 2.07 -3.78 16.18
CA GLN A 172 1.75 -3.39 14.80
C GLN A 172 1.19 -4.59 14.02
N LEU A 173 1.81 -5.76 14.19
CA LEU A 173 1.35 -7.00 13.57
C LEU A 173 0.00 -7.43 14.12
N ASN A 174 -0.20 -7.34 15.45
CA ASN A 174 -1.46 -7.71 16.09
C ASN A 174 -2.60 -6.78 15.67
N ARG A 175 -2.33 -5.48 15.52
CA ARG A 175 -3.28 -4.49 14.99
C ARG A 175 -3.73 -4.87 13.60
N ARG A 176 -2.78 -5.06 12.67
CA ARG A 176 -3.06 -5.45 11.29
C ARG A 176 -3.80 -6.80 11.20
N GLU A 177 -3.43 -7.77 12.02
CA GLU A 177 -4.10 -9.07 12.04
C GLU A 177 -5.52 -9.00 12.61
N GLY A 178 -5.76 -8.12 13.58
CA GLY A 178 -7.10 -7.83 14.09
C GLY A 178 -8.00 -7.27 12.99
N ASN A 179 -7.55 -6.22 12.30
CA ASN A 179 -8.28 -5.61 11.20
C ASN A 179 -8.45 -6.57 10.01
N ARG A 180 -7.46 -7.42 9.73
CA ARG A 180 -7.56 -8.40 8.64
C ARG A 180 -8.73 -9.36 8.81
N ARG A 181 -9.01 -9.82 10.03
CA ARG A 181 -10.17 -10.70 10.30
C ARG A 181 -11.48 -9.99 9.99
N GLU A 182 -11.56 -8.71 10.29
CA GLU A 182 -12.71 -7.87 9.93
C GLU A 182 -12.84 -7.73 8.41
N PHE A 183 -11.72 -7.47 7.72
CA PHE A 183 -11.69 -7.41 6.26
C PHE A 183 -12.11 -8.71 5.60
N GLU A 184 -11.63 -9.85 6.09
CA GLU A 184 -12.02 -11.18 5.59
C GLU A 184 -13.52 -11.43 5.73
N ALA A 185 -14.12 -11.00 6.85
CA ALA A 185 -15.57 -11.10 7.08
C ALA A 185 -16.39 -10.29 6.07
N HIS A 186 -15.85 -9.17 5.58
CA HIS A 186 -16.46 -8.29 4.57
C HIS A 186 -15.97 -8.58 3.15
N GLY A 187 -15.18 -9.63 2.92
CA GLY A 187 -14.64 -9.99 1.61
C GLY A 187 -13.62 -8.99 1.06
N VAL A 188 -13.02 -8.19 1.93
CA VAL A 188 -11.99 -7.20 1.57
C VAL A 188 -10.61 -7.82 1.67
N TYR A 189 -9.84 -7.72 0.59
CA TYR A 189 -8.45 -8.16 0.57
C TYR A 189 -7.50 -6.98 0.82
N VAL A 190 -6.53 -7.16 1.73
CA VAL A 190 -5.42 -6.24 1.97
C VAL A 190 -4.11 -7.01 1.90
N PRO A 191 -3.12 -6.57 1.10
CA PRO A 191 -1.86 -7.27 0.96
C PRO A 191 -1.12 -7.37 2.30
N VAL A 192 -0.44 -8.49 2.53
CA VAL A 192 0.30 -8.74 3.78
C VAL A 192 1.47 -7.76 3.96
N PHE A 193 2.00 -7.26 2.85
CA PHE A 193 3.13 -6.32 2.80
C PHE A 193 2.67 -4.85 2.81
N TYR A 194 1.35 -4.58 2.87
CA TYR A 194 0.87 -3.20 2.94
C TYR A 194 1.44 -2.54 4.20
N PRO A 195 1.93 -1.30 4.12
CA PRO A 195 2.67 -0.65 5.21
C PRO A 195 1.93 -0.72 6.54
N LEU A 196 2.67 -0.96 7.61
CA LEU A 196 2.16 -0.89 8.97
C LEU A 196 2.25 0.55 9.46
N LEU A 197 1.29 0.97 10.28
CA LEU A 197 1.37 2.24 10.99
C LEU A 197 2.39 2.15 12.13
N GLU A 198 2.78 3.30 12.65
CA GLU A 198 3.69 3.45 13.80
C GLU A 198 3.17 2.73 15.06
N THR A 199 4.05 2.57 16.02
CA THR A 199 3.72 2.06 17.36
C THR A 199 3.02 3.11 18.20
N GLU A 200 2.38 2.71 19.30
CA GLU A 200 1.79 3.65 20.27
C GLU A 200 2.85 4.60 20.87
N ALA A 201 4.09 4.12 21.00
CA ALA A 201 5.19 4.90 21.55
C ALA A 201 5.73 5.97 20.57
N GLU A 202 5.58 5.73 19.26
CA GLU A 202 6.02 6.63 18.19
C GLU A 202 4.92 7.61 17.76
N ALA A 203 3.65 7.26 18.02
CA ALA A 203 2.50 8.03 17.57
C ALA A 203 2.42 9.41 18.24
N ASP A 204 2.43 10.46 17.41
CA ASP A 204 2.18 11.83 17.83
C ASP A 204 0.69 12.19 17.64
N CYS A 205 -0.12 11.73 18.57
CA CYS A 205 -1.56 11.97 18.54
C CYS A 205 -1.89 13.45 18.77
N ARG A 206 -2.84 13.98 17.98
CA ARG A 206 -3.35 15.32 18.17
C ARG A 206 -3.99 15.49 19.53
N THR A 207 -3.85 16.67 20.11
CA THR A 207 -4.48 17.01 21.38
C THR A 207 -6.00 17.06 21.25
N PRO A 208 -6.75 16.83 22.35
CA PRO A 208 -8.21 16.96 22.32
C PRO A 208 -8.71 18.31 21.80
N TYR A 209 -7.96 19.38 22.07
CA TYR A 209 -8.28 20.70 21.53
C TYR A 209 -8.16 20.78 20.01
N GLU A 210 -7.07 20.23 19.44
CA GLU A 210 -6.86 20.20 17.98
C GLU A 210 -7.92 19.35 17.28
N ILE A 211 -8.30 18.21 17.88
CA ILE A 211 -9.36 17.35 17.34
C ILE A 211 -10.70 18.09 17.40
N ALA A 212 -11.03 18.73 18.52
CA ALA A 212 -12.27 19.50 18.67
C ALA A 212 -12.32 20.70 17.73
N ALA A 213 -11.23 21.43 17.57
CA ALA A 213 -11.14 22.55 16.62
C ALA A 213 -11.36 22.06 15.17
N ARG A 214 -10.78 20.90 14.81
CA ARG A 214 -11.00 20.29 13.50
C ARG A 214 -12.45 19.83 13.32
N ALA A 215 -13.05 19.20 14.32
CA ALA A 215 -14.45 18.78 14.30
C ALA A 215 -15.40 19.95 14.08
N VAL A 216 -15.18 21.06 14.79
CA VAL A 216 -15.99 22.29 14.62
C VAL A 216 -15.82 22.87 13.21
N ALA A 217 -14.61 22.91 12.65
CA ALA A 217 -14.39 23.38 11.29
C ALA A 217 -15.12 22.51 10.27
N LEU A 218 -15.06 21.17 10.40
CA LEU A 218 -15.74 20.21 9.53
C LEU A 218 -17.26 20.39 9.58
N LEU A 219 -17.83 20.50 10.78
CA LEU A 219 -19.26 20.79 10.96
C LEU A 219 -19.68 22.05 10.23
N LEU A 220 -18.94 23.15 10.41
CA LEU A 220 -19.29 24.44 9.85
C LEU A 220 -19.19 24.49 8.33
N VAL A 221 -18.15 23.85 7.75
CA VAL A 221 -17.99 23.77 6.30
C VAL A 221 -19.06 22.88 5.67
N ALA A 222 -19.41 21.75 6.32
CA ALA A 222 -20.47 20.86 5.85
C ALA A 222 -21.83 21.55 5.92
N ALA A 223 -22.15 22.20 7.02
CA ALA A 223 -23.40 22.95 7.21
C ALA A 223 -23.54 24.13 6.21
N PHE A 224 -22.45 24.84 5.93
CA PHE A 224 -22.41 25.87 4.90
C PHE A 224 -22.76 25.31 3.51
N SER A 225 -22.15 24.17 3.16
CA SER A 225 -22.38 23.49 1.88
C SER A 225 -23.82 23.00 1.76
N GLU A 226 -24.35 22.39 2.83
CA GLU A 226 -25.73 21.92 2.89
C GLU A 226 -26.74 23.08 2.79
N ALA A 227 -26.48 24.22 3.44
CA ALA A 227 -27.32 25.40 3.32
C ALA A 227 -27.42 25.89 1.88
N MET A 228 -26.34 25.86 1.12
CA MET A 228 -26.34 26.22 -0.30
C MET A 228 -27.01 25.14 -1.19
N LEU A 229 -26.74 23.85 -0.92
CA LEU A 229 -27.26 22.74 -1.75
C LEU A 229 -28.73 22.44 -1.51
N ALA A 230 -29.12 22.25 -0.25
CA ALA A 230 -30.46 21.84 0.14
C ALA A 230 -31.39 23.04 0.37
N ALA A 231 -30.98 24.04 1.17
CA ALA A 231 -31.80 25.22 1.45
C ALA A 231 -31.74 26.30 0.38
N LYS A 232 -30.89 26.13 -0.66
CA LYS A 232 -30.75 27.08 -1.77
C LYS A 232 -30.38 28.51 -1.34
N MET A 233 -29.70 28.64 -0.21
CA MET A 233 -29.13 29.89 0.24
C MET A 233 -28.01 30.37 -0.70
N ASP A 234 -27.90 31.69 -0.88
CA ASP A 234 -26.69 32.21 -1.49
C ASP A 234 -25.48 32.17 -0.54
N GLN A 235 -24.28 32.47 -1.04
CA GLN A 235 -23.07 32.41 -0.25
C GLN A 235 -23.12 33.27 1.02
N LYS A 236 -23.68 34.48 0.95
CA LYS A 236 -23.76 35.41 2.08
C LYS A 236 -24.74 34.91 3.13
N GLU A 237 -25.89 34.44 2.71
CA GLU A 237 -26.92 33.86 3.58
C GLU A 237 -26.37 32.61 4.29
N ALA A 238 -25.66 31.72 3.57
CA ALA A 238 -25.05 30.53 4.14
C ALA A 238 -23.94 30.89 5.12
N LEU A 239 -23.11 31.90 4.83
CA LEU A 239 -22.05 32.39 5.73
C LEU A 239 -22.65 33.05 6.98
N GLU A 240 -23.73 33.81 6.85
CA GLU A 240 -24.45 34.37 8.00
C GLU A 240 -25.07 33.27 8.88
N PHE A 241 -25.63 32.24 8.27
CA PHE A 241 -26.20 31.07 8.93
C PHE A 241 -25.18 30.39 9.86
N ILE A 242 -23.95 30.12 9.40
CA ILE A 242 -22.90 29.50 10.21
C ILE A 242 -22.17 30.52 11.10
N GLY A 243 -22.24 31.82 10.81
CA GLY A 243 -21.47 32.88 11.44
C GLY A 243 -21.70 33.01 12.94
N LYS A 244 -22.92 32.70 13.43
CA LYS A 244 -23.19 32.64 14.86
C LYS A 244 -22.33 31.58 15.54
N ARG A 245 -22.25 30.41 14.98
CA ARG A 245 -21.46 29.27 15.49
C ARG A 245 -19.97 29.53 15.41
N ILE A 246 -19.50 30.16 14.32
CA ILE A 246 -18.09 30.59 14.23
C ILE A 246 -17.71 31.44 15.48
N ARG A 247 -18.52 32.42 15.82
CA ARG A 247 -18.26 33.31 16.99
C ARG A 247 -18.39 32.56 18.31
N GLU A 248 -19.38 31.68 18.48
CA GLU A 248 -19.59 30.90 19.71
C GLU A 248 -18.39 30.01 20.03
N PHE A 249 -17.80 29.39 19.02
CA PHE A 249 -16.64 28.49 19.15
C PHE A 249 -15.30 29.22 19.03
N GLY A 250 -15.26 30.48 18.56
CA GLY A 250 -14.03 31.21 18.23
C GLY A 250 -13.30 30.52 17.08
N ALA A 251 -14.06 30.08 16.05
CA ALA A 251 -13.58 29.13 15.03
C ALA A 251 -12.93 29.80 13.80
N GLU A 252 -12.67 31.11 13.85
CA GLU A 252 -12.09 31.84 12.71
C GLU A 252 -10.77 31.22 12.21
N ASP A 253 -9.93 30.75 13.12
CA ASP A 253 -8.61 30.16 12.83
C ASP A 253 -8.62 28.62 12.71
N PHE A 254 -9.80 27.96 12.74
CA PHE A 254 -9.89 26.50 12.68
C PHE A 254 -9.90 25.96 11.26
N PHE A 255 -10.26 26.79 10.29
CA PHE A 255 -10.38 26.42 8.89
C PHE A 255 -9.01 26.26 8.23
N SER A 256 -8.88 25.25 7.40
CA SER A 256 -7.74 25.17 6.50
C SER A 256 -7.76 26.29 5.46
N PRO A 257 -6.65 26.66 4.84
CA PRO A 257 -6.62 27.70 3.80
C PRO A 257 -7.59 27.43 2.62
N LYS A 258 -7.82 26.14 2.30
CA LYS A 258 -8.78 25.76 1.24
C LYS A 258 -10.23 25.99 1.68
N GLU A 259 -10.57 25.60 2.91
CA GLU A 259 -11.90 25.80 3.47
C GLU A 259 -12.20 27.29 3.66
N TRP A 260 -11.23 28.05 4.20
CA TRP A 260 -11.37 29.49 4.32
C TRP A 260 -11.65 30.16 2.96
N LYS A 261 -10.90 29.78 1.93
CA LYS A 261 -11.13 30.28 0.57
C LYS A 261 -12.51 29.89 0.07
N TYR A 262 -12.95 28.67 0.27
CA TYR A 262 -14.27 28.18 -0.13
C TYR A 262 -15.41 28.95 0.52
N LEU A 263 -15.34 29.18 1.84
CA LEU A 263 -16.35 29.94 2.57
C LEU A 263 -16.51 31.39 2.07
N HIS A 264 -15.44 31.96 1.51
CA HIS A 264 -15.40 33.35 1.02
C HIS A 264 -15.45 33.47 -0.52
N ASP A 265 -15.63 32.38 -1.24
CA ASP A 265 -15.85 32.40 -2.68
C ASP A 265 -17.30 32.81 -2.96
N GLU A 266 -17.51 33.90 -3.70
CA GLU A 266 -18.86 34.40 -4.03
C GLU A 266 -19.65 33.42 -4.92
N GLU A 267 -18.94 32.61 -5.74
CA GLU A 267 -19.53 31.67 -6.67
C GLU A 267 -18.84 30.28 -6.57
N PRO A 268 -18.90 29.57 -5.42
CA PRO A 268 -18.26 28.27 -5.27
C PRO A 268 -18.88 27.25 -6.22
N LYS A 269 -18.01 26.42 -6.81
CA LYS A 269 -18.41 25.39 -7.77
C LYS A 269 -19.31 24.35 -7.14
N GLU A 270 -20.25 23.81 -7.91
CA GLU A 270 -21.13 22.74 -7.46
C GLU A 270 -20.36 21.52 -6.95
N SER A 271 -19.26 21.15 -7.62
CA SER A 271 -18.39 20.05 -7.19
C SER A 271 -17.73 20.30 -5.82
N GLU A 272 -17.39 21.55 -5.50
CA GLU A 272 -16.83 21.92 -4.20
C GLU A 272 -17.91 21.85 -3.11
N LYS A 273 -19.12 22.34 -3.37
CA LYS A 273 -20.26 22.24 -2.45
C LYS A 273 -20.56 20.78 -2.14
N ILE A 274 -20.61 19.90 -3.15
CA ILE A 274 -20.82 18.47 -2.95
C ILE A 274 -19.66 17.87 -2.13
N SER A 275 -18.41 18.15 -2.48
CA SER A 275 -17.25 17.64 -1.76
C SER A 275 -17.22 18.03 -0.28
N TYR A 276 -17.57 19.30 0.02
CA TYR A 276 -17.59 19.77 1.41
C TYR A 276 -18.83 19.32 2.18
N SER A 277 -19.95 18.99 1.53
CA SER A 277 -21.10 18.40 2.23
C SER A 277 -20.81 17.00 2.79
N TRP A 278 -19.85 16.26 2.19
CA TRP A 278 -19.39 14.97 2.68
C TRP A 278 -18.51 15.05 3.95
N GLN A 279 -18.19 16.24 4.44
CA GLN A 279 -17.35 16.38 5.63
C GLN A 279 -18.01 15.92 6.93
N TYR A 280 -19.30 15.58 6.90
CA TYR A 280 -19.97 14.92 8.02
C TYR A 280 -19.38 13.54 8.34
N GLU A 281 -18.89 12.81 7.36
CA GLU A 281 -18.17 11.55 7.59
C GLU A 281 -16.90 11.77 8.41
N ASN A 282 -16.12 12.77 8.04
CA ASN A 282 -14.92 13.14 8.79
C ASN A 282 -15.27 13.71 10.18
N LEU A 283 -16.36 14.44 10.29
CA LEU A 283 -16.87 14.95 11.57
C LEU A 283 -17.19 13.80 12.53
N HIS A 284 -17.91 12.78 12.05
CA HIS A 284 -18.26 11.60 12.83
C HIS A 284 -17.02 10.90 13.41
N VAL A 285 -15.95 10.74 12.62
CA VAL A 285 -14.68 10.20 13.09
C VAL A 285 -14.04 11.07 14.17
N MET A 286 -14.07 12.42 14.02
CA MET A 286 -13.52 13.33 15.05
C MET A 286 -14.33 13.29 16.34
N GLU A 287 -15.65 13.19 16.28
CA GLU A 287 -16.52 13.03 17.45
C GLU A 287 -16.27 11.70 18.16
N TRP A 288 -16.06 10.62 17.40
CA TRP A 288 -15.66 9.34 17.95
C TRP A 288 -14.27 9.44 18.63
N ALA A 289 -13.28 10.09 17.99
CA ALA A 289 -11.94 10.27 18.54
C ALA A 289 -11.95 11.10 19.85
N LEU A 290 -12.88 12.06 19.99
CA LEU A 290 -13.13 12.81 21.21
C LEU A 290 -13.88 11.99 22.29
N GLY A 291 -14.35 10.79 21.95
CA GLY A 291 -15.19 9.97 22.84
C GLY A 291 -16.56 10.56 23.10
N LEU A 292 -17.08 11.39 22.19
CA LEU A 292 -18.45 11.91 22.21
C LEU A 292 -19.43 10.88 21.64
N ILE A 293 -18.92 9.90 20.87
CA ILE A 293 -19.64 8.71 20.39
C ILE A 293 -19.10 7.51 21.15
N GLU A 294 -19.99 6.69 21.71
CA GLU A 294 -19.62 5.50 22.47
C GLU A 294 -19.34 4.30 21.54
N GLY A 295 -18.56 3.34 22.03
CA GLY A 295 -18.23 2.11 21.29
C GLY A 295 -17.02 2.24 20.38
N PRO A 296 -16.67 1.16 19.65
CA PRO A 296 -15.65 1.20 18.62
C PRO A 296 -16.13 2.02 17.42
N LEU A 297 -15.19 2.46 16.56
CA LEU A 297 -15.56 3.00 15.26
C LEU A 297 -16.12 1.86 14.43
N ASP A 298 -17.33 2.05 13.90
CA ASP A 298 -17.99 1.04 13.07
C ASP A 298 -17.24 0.81 11.75
N PHE A 299 -17.36 -0.39 11.20
CA PHE A 299 -16.87 -0.67 9.88
C PHE A 299 -17.60 0.22 8.86
N PRO A 300 -16.90 0.92 7.95
CA PRO A 300 -17.51 1.92 7.07
C PRO A 300 -18.22 1.28 5.85
N ASP A 301 -19.22 0.46 6.13
CA ASP A 301 -20.10 -0.17 5.14
C ASP A 301 -21.41 0.63 4.92
N HIS A 302 -21.55 1.74 5.59
CA HIS A 302 -22.67 2.67 5.45
C HIS A 302 -22.25 4.10 5.82
N PHE A 303 -23.01 5.08 5.32
CA PHE A 303 -22.77 6.48 5.65
C PHE A 303 -23.20 6.78 7.09
N CYS A 304 -22.52 7.76 7.72
CA CYS A 304 -22.90 8.23 9.04
C CYS A 304 -24.33 8.84 9.02
N ASP A 305 -25.00 8.83 10.18
CA ASP A 305 -26.21 9.61 10.36
C ASP A 305 -25.82 11.11 10.49
N VAL A 306 -25.96 11.84 9.38
CA VAL A 306 -25.62 13.27 9.26
C VAL A 306 -26.35 14.10 10.30
N ALA A 307 -27.64 13.78 10.59
CA ALA A 307 -28.42 14.54 11.57
C ALA A 307 -27.88 14.31 12.99
N GLU A 308 -27.48 13.08 13.30
CA GLU A 308 -26.90 12.74 14.60
C GLU A 308 -25.51 13.38 14.76
N ALA A 309 -24.61 13.29 13.77
CA ALA A 309 -23.31 13.91 13.78
C ALA A 309 -23.43 15.45 13.97
N ALA A 310 -24.27 16.10 13.19
CA ALA A 310 -24.51 17.53 13.37
C ALA A 310 -25.06 17.86 14.77
N ARG A 311 -25.96 17.01 15.30
CA ARG A 311 -26.62 17.23 16.60
C ARG A 311 -25.62 17.19 17.76
N ILE A 312 -24.65 16.30 17.74
CA ILE A 312 -23.67 16.12 18.81
C ILE A 312 -22.96 17.45 19.07
N LEU A 313 -22.25 17.99 18.09
CA LEU A 313 -21.51 19.24 18.29
C LEU A 313 -22.40 20.47 18.40
N THR A 314 -23.54 20.54 17.71
CA THR A 314 -24.46 21.69 17.85
C THR A 314 -25.13 21.79 19.21
N SER A 315 -25.08 20.73 20.04
CA SER A 315 -25.57 20.78 21.43
C SER A 315 -24.66 21.59 22.34
N PHE A 316 -23.41 21.83 21.97
CA PHE A 316 -22.46 22.65 22.70
C PHE A 316 -22.48 24.13 22.25
N HIS A 317 -22.11 25.03 23.13
CA HIS A 317 -22.08 26.48 22.89
C HIS A 317 -20.67 27.09 22.99
N SER A 318 -19.67 26.29 23.31
CA SER A 318 -18.28 26.73 23.39
C SER A 318 -17.31 25.57 23.26
N MET A 319 -16.08 25.85 22.84
CA MET A 319 -14.98 24.86 22.82
C MET A 319 -14.75 24.24 24.20
N ARG A 320 -14.93 25.04 25.28
CA ARG A 320 -14.77 24.55 26.64
C ARG A 320 -15.77 23.44 26.97
N GLU A 321 -17.04 23.62 26.61
CA GLU A 321 -18.07 22.57 26.83
C GLU A 321 -17.75 21.28 26.10
N ILE A 322 -17.21 21.35 24.84
CA ILE A 322 -16.77 20.18 24.10
C ILE A 322 -15.64 19.48 24.86
N LEU A 323 -14.63 20.24 25.30
CA LEU A 323 -13.47 19.69 26.00
C LEU A 323 -13.83 19.11 27.37
N ASP A 324 -14.75 19.73 28.09
CA ASP A 324 -15.23 19.25 29.39
C ASP A 324 -16.05 17.93 29.24
N ALA A 325 -16.72 17.74 28.11
CA ALA A 325 -17.46 16.52 27.77
C ALA A 325 -16.58 15.41 27.17
N ALA A 326 -15.46 15.77 26.52
CA ALA A 326 -14.62 14.85 25.80
C ALA A 326 -13.96 13.80 26.72
N LYS A 327 -13.93 12.56 26.22
CA LYS A 327 -13.18 11.43 26.77
C LYS A 327 -12.35 10.82 25.65
N PRO A 328 -11.24 11.47 25.27
CA PRO A 328 -10.48 11.09 24.09
C PRO A 328 -10.10 9.63 24.06
N ARG A 329 -10.13 9.03 22.89
CA ARG A 329 -9.67 7.67 22.65
C ARG A 329 -8.19 7.55 22.93
N SER A 330 -7.77 6.38 23.36
CA SER A 330 -6.36 6.07 23.57
C SER A 330 -5.60 6.03 22.22
N PRO A 331 -4.26 6.24 22.24
CA PRO A 331 -3.44 6.06 21.04
C PRO A 331 -3.67 4.72 20.36
N LYS A 332 -3.84 3.65 21.13
CA LYS A 332 -4.14 2.33 20.61
C LYS A 332 -5.44 2.30 19.79
N GLU A 333 -6.54 2.82 20.35
CA GLU A 333 -7.84 2.84 19.66
C GLU A 333 -7.78 3.69 18.39
N LEU A 334 -7.07 4.83 18.44
CA LEU A 334 -6.88 5.71 17.29
C LEU A 334 -6.08 5.01 16.18
N LEU A 335 -4.97 4.34 16.54
CA LEU A 335 -4.14 3.62 15.58
C LEU A 335 -4.85 2.39 14.99
N ASP A 336 -5.64 1.68 15.79
CA ASP A 336 -6.43 0.54 15.30
C ASP A 336 -7.44 1.00 14.24
N ALA A 337 -8.15 2.11 14.50
CA ALA A 337 -9.09 2.71 13.54
C ALA A 337 -8.37 3.29 12.30
N CYS A 338 -7.25 3.97 12.49
CA CYS A 338 -6.44 4.49 11.39
C CYS A 338 -5.94 3.37 10.48
N ASP A 339 -5.46 2.25 11.03
CA ASP A 339 -4.99 1.11 10.24
C ASP A 339 -6.12 0.45 9.45
N MET A 340 -7.31 0.37 10.04
CA MET A 340 -8.52 -0.11 9.35
C MET A 340 -8.85 0.79 8.14
N ILE A 341 -9.00 2.10 8.36
CA ILE A 341 -9.35 3.05 7.28
C ILE A 341 -8.26 3.09 6.21
N PHE A 342 -6.99 3.09 6.61
CA PHE A 342 -5.85 3.09 5.70
C PHE A 342 -5.85 1.87 4.76
N CYS A 343 -6.15 0.70 5.30
CA CYS A 343 -6.27 -0.53 4.51
C CYS A 343 -7.48 -0.51 3.57
N LEU A 344 -8.61 0.00 4.02
CA LEU A 344 -9.83 0.10 3.20
C LEU A 344 -9.66 1.12 2.07
N ASP A 345 -9.05 2.28 2.33
CA ASP A 345 -8.73 3.26 1.28
C ASP A 345 -7.84 2.64 0.19
N TRP A 346 -6.84 1.84 0.60
CA TRP A 346 -6.05 1.09 -0.36
C TRP A 346 -6.91 0.13 -1.18
N ALA A 347 -7.78 -0.67 -0.54
CA ALA A 347 -8.60 -1.66 -1.23
C ALA A 347 -9.56 -1.01 -2.23
N CYS A 348 -10.18 0.11 -1.87
CA CYS A 348 -11.05 0.88 -2.76
C CYS A 348 -10.27 1.51 -3.92
N THR A 349 -9.08 2.01 -3.64
CA THR A 349 -8.21 2.58 -4.68
C THR A 349 -7.70 1.51 -5.65
N ASP A 350 -7.25 0.35 -5.15
CA ASP A 350 -6.78 -0.76 -5.96
C ASP A 350 -7.88 -1.31 -6.89
N THR A 351 -9.10 -1.52 -6.38
CA THR A 351 -10.23 -1.99 -7.19
C THR A 351 -10.61 -0.97 -8.27
N ARG A 352 -10.64 0.32 -7.94
CA ARG A 352 -10.89 1.40 -8.90
C ARG A 352 -9.84 1.46 -10.00
N MET A 353 -8.56 1.34 -9.64
CA MET A 353 -7.45 1.33 -10.61
C MET A 353 -7.49 0.11 -11.55
N ARG A 354 -8.07 -0.98 -11.11
CA ARG A 354 -8.20 -2.22 -11.88
C ARG A 354 -9.54 -2.36 -12.61
N ASP A 355 -10.42 -1.36 -12.51
CA ASP A 355 -11.79 -1.39 -13.05
C ASP A 355 -12.58 -2.60 -12.51
N LEU A 356 -12.40 -2.91 -11.23
CA LEU A 356 -13.11 -3.95 -10.50
C LEU A 356 -14.22 -3.33 -9.63
N PRO A 357 -15.27 -4.11 -9.30
CA PRO A 357 -16.27 -3.65 -8.34
C PRO A 357 -15.61 -3.32 -6.99
N THR A 358 -16.09 -2.30 -6.33
CA THR A 358 -15.72 -2.01 -4.94
C THR A 358 -15.97 -3.25 -4.07
N PRO A 359 -15.11 -3.55 -3.08
CA PRO A 359 -15.36 -4.64 -2.16
C PRO A 359 -16.74 -4.53 -1.51
N ALA A 360 -17.46 -5.64 -1.39
CA ALA A 360 -18.82 -5.64 -0.87
C ALA A 360 -18.89 -4.98 0.52
N GLY A 361 -19.76 -3.99 0.65
CA GLY A 361 -19.97 -3.24 1.89
C GLY A 361 -19.03 -2.06 2.09
N VAL A 362 -18.18 -1.73 1.12
CA VAL A 362 -17.31 -0.52 1.16
C VAL A 362 -17.59 0.29 -0.10
N ASP A 363 -18.44 1.29 -0.02
CA ASP A 363 -18.79 2.19 -1.13
C ASP A 363 -18.02 3.51 -1.09
#